data_be3c0b7af28de93ce56419d8d3bf5c28
#
_entry.id   be3c0b7af28de93ce56419d8d3bf5c28
#
_cell.length_a   1.000
_cell.length_b   1.000
_cell.length_c   1.000
_cell.angle_alpha   90.00
_cell.angle_beta   90.00
_cell.angle_gamma   90.00
#
_symmetry.space_group_name_H-M   'P 1'
#
loop_
_entity.id
_entity.type
_entity.pdbx_description
1 polymer ?
#
loop_
_entity_poly.entity_id
_entity_poly.type
_entity_poly.pdbx_seq_one_letter_code
_entity_poly.pdbx_strand_id
1 'polypeptide(L)'
;LGDVYKRQVMMQRSILEFIREVIPLRTCSLNLSPAAIAKGRYSVCLQYHLGNCKGPCVGAQSEEEYDALVDMTVSILKGDLRPVRTYLEKEMEAAARNLKFEVAQRYKTRLDALDNYSSKSVIVSARIVDVDVFSLLVDDDVAYCNFLRIRHGSVVGVYTIRLTTGIDTDPAQMLTLAIQHIAETIAGTLAKEVIVPYLPSAAQLFDGVTFTVPKRGEKLDLLEFSLKSARIYRAEQLKNLEIKNPERHTERLMATMQKELHLDLSLIHISEP
;
A
#
# COMPACT_ATOMS: atom_id res chain seq x y z
N LEU A 1 -17.70 -2.70 -0.49
CA LEU A 1 -16.74 -3.31 0.47
C LEU A 1 -15.92 -4.45 -0.15
N GLY A 2 -16.48 -5.19 -1.15
CA GLY A 2 -15.81 -6.37 -1.72
C GLY A 2 -14.56 -6.05 -2.56
N ASP A 3 -14.58 -5.05 -3.43
CA ASP A 3 -13.53 -4.89 -4.44
C ASP A 3 -12.34 -4.04 -3.96
N VAL A 4 -12.57 -3.05 -3.09
CA VAL A 4 -11.47 -2.31 -2.45
C VAL A 4 -10.74 -3.21 -1.45
N TYR A 5 -11.50 -3.99 -0.68
CA TYR A 5 -10.94 -5.02 0.20
C TYR A 5 -10.20 -6.10 -0.61
N LYS A 6 -10.73 -6.54 -1.75
CA LYS A 6 -10.03 -7.49 -2.63
C LYS A 6 -8.74 -6.93 -3.20
N ARG A 7 -8.69 -5.65 -3.64
CA ARG A 7 -7.45 -5.02 -4.15
C ARG A 7 -6.42 -4.83 -3.04
N GLN A 8 -6.83 -4.40 -1.85
CA GLN A 8 -5.92 -4.33 -0.69
C GLN A 8 -5.42 -5.71 -0.29
N VAL A 9 -6.30 -6.72 -0.27
CA VAL A 9 -5.92 -8.12 -0.01
C VAL A 9 -5.02 -8.68 -1.11
N MET A 10 -5.26 -8.35 -2.38
CA MET A 10 -4.37 -8.74 -3.49
C MET A 10 -3.00 -8.09 -3.37
N MET A 11 -2.93 -6.80 -3.05
CA MET A 11 -1.65 -6.09 -2.85
C MET A 11 -0.89 -6.65 -1.64
N GLN A 12 -1.59 -6.92 -0.53
CA GLN A 12 -0.99 -7.56 0.65
C GLN A 12 -0.51 -8.98 0.35
N ARG A 13 -1.26 -9.76 -0.41
CA ARG A 13 -0.85 -11.10 -0.87
C ARG A 13 0.38 -11.03 -1.75
N SER A 14 0.41 -10.12 -2.72
CA SER A 14 1.55 -9.95 -3.63
C SER A 14 2.84 -9.59 -2.88
N ILE A 15 2.78 -8.72 -1.87
CA ILE A 15 3.97 -8.38 -1.07
C ILE A 15 4.41 -9.55 -0.18
N LEU A 16 3.48 -10.33 0.38
CA LEU A 16 3.81 -11.51 1.17
C LEU A 16 4.38 -12.64 0.30
N GLU A 17 3.85 -12.84 -0.91
CA GLU A 17 4.40 -13.79 -1.89
C GLU A 17 5.81 -13.38 -2.31
N PHE A 18 6.01 -12.10 -2.61
CA PHE A 18 7.33 -11.52 -2.92
C PHE A 18 8.33 -11.72 -1.77
N ILE A 19 7.95 -11.41 -0.52
CA ILE A 19 8.80 -11.64 0.65
C ILE A 19 9.21 -13.11 0.76
N ARG A 20 8.27 -14.04 0.57
CA ARG A 20 8.54 -15.49 0.61
C ARG A 20 9.46 -15.96 -0.50
N GLU A 21 9.36 -15.34 -1.66
CA GLU A 21 10.22 -15.66 -2.80
C GLU A 21 11.66 -15.19 -2.58
N VAL A 22 11.82 -13.98 -2.00
CA VAL A 22 13.11 -13.29 -1.89
C VAL A 22 13.84 -13.65 -0.61
N ILE A 23 13.14 -13.76 0.54
CA ILE A 23 13.76 -14.00 1.85
C ILE A 23 13.44 -15.41 2.35
N PRO A 24 14.46 -16.21 2.73
CA PRO A 24 14.28 -17.58 3.18
C PRO A 24 13.78 -17.67 4.64
N LEU A 25 12.56 -17.21 4.90
CA LEU A 25 11.92 -17.30 6.20
C LEU A 25 11.24 -18.65 6.39
N ARG A 26 11.22 -19.13 7.65
CA ARG A 26 10.49 -20.35 7.98
C ARG A 26 8.97 -20.16 7.82
N THR A 27 8.27 -21.21 7.41
CA THR A 27 6.81 -21.25 7.33
C THR A 27 6.18 -22.20 8.36
N CYS A 28 7.00 -22.92 9.14
CA CYS A 28 6.55 -23.86 10.16
C CYS A 28 6.25 -23.17 11.50
N SER A 29 5.44 -23.83 12.35
CA SER A 29 5.07 -23.38 13.69
C SER A 29 5.83 -24.10 14.81
N LEU A 30 7.00 -24.71 14.51
CA LEU A 30 7.80 -25.44 15.51
C LEU A 30 8.29 -24.50 16.62
N ASN A 31 8.38 -25.04 17.84
CA ASN A 31 8.97 -24.32 18.96
C ASN A 31 10.51 -24.29 18.80
N LEU A 32 11.06 -23.10 18.58
CA LEU A 32 12.50 -22.87 18.41
C LEU A 32 13.21 -22.40 19.68
N SER A 33 12.69 -22.73 20.85
CA SER A 33 13.44 -22.43 22.09
C SER A 33 14.79 -23.17 22.08
N PRO A 34 15.86 -22.57 22.64
CA PRO A 34 17.18 -23.18 22.68
C PRO A 34 17.15 -24.61 23.26
N ALA A 35 16.33 -24.83 24.28
CA ALA A 35 16.12 -26.15 24.88
C ALA A 35 15.45 -27.16 23.94
N ALA A 36 14.57 -26.71 23.05
CA ALA A 36 13.91 -27.60 22.08
C ALA A 36 14.84 -27.97 20.94
N ILE A 37 15.66 -27.05 20.48
CA ILE A 37 16.69 -27.29 19.44
C ILE A 37 17.78 -28.21 19.97
N ALA A 38 18.29 -27.96 21.18
CA ALA A 38 19.34 -28.76 21.82
C ALA A 38 18.92 -30.23 22.04
N LYS A 39 17.62 -30.51 22.21
CA LYS A 39 17.09 -31.88 22.31
C LYS A 39 17.14 -32.67 21.02
N GLY A 40 17.47 -32.05 19.88
CA GLY A 40 17.60 -32.71 18.57
C GLY A 40 16.30 -33.39 18.07
N ARG A 41 15.14 -32.86 18.48
CA ARG A 41 13.82 -33.47 18.15
C ARG A 41 13.37 -33.22 16.73
N TYR A 42 13.98 -32.24 16.05
CA TYR A 42 13.55 -31.81 14.73
C TYR A 42 14.52 -32.32 13.65
N SER A 43 13.96 -32.63 12.49
CA SER A 43 14.70 -32.88 11.26
C SER A 43 14.44 -31.79 10.24
N VAL A 44 15.35 -31.64 9.29
CA VAL A 44 15.17 -30.69 8.15
C VAL A 44 13.97 -31.12 7.32
N CYS A 45 13.18 -30.13 6.90
CA CYS A 45 12.00 -30.34 6.08
C CYS A 45 12.27 -30.00 4.61
N LEU A 46 11.26 -30.23 3.74
CA LEU A 46 11.35 -29.92 2.32
C LEU A 46 11.74 -28.47 2.04
N GLN A 47 11.26 -27.49 2.84
CA GLN A 47 11.59 -26.07 2.67
C GLN A 47 13.08 -25.79 2.85
N TYR A 48 13.77 -26.54 3.72
CA TYR A 48 15.21 -26.47 3.85
C TYR A 48 15.92 -26.96 2.59
N HIS A 49 15.52 -28.11 2.05
CA HIS A 49 16.12 -28.68 0.84
C HIS A 49 15.87 -27.78 -0.40
N LEU A 50 14.70 -27.14 -0.47
CA LEU A 50 14.39 -26.16 -1.51
C LEU A 50 15.13 -24.82 -1.34
N GLY A 51 15.81 -24.59 -0.20
CA GLY A 51 16.51 -23.34 0.10
C GLY A 51 15.58 -22.19 0.50
N ASN A 52 14.33 -22.46 0.82
CA ASN A 52 13.35 -21.48 1.29
C ASN A 52 13.41 -21.26 2.82
N CYS A 53 14.24 -22.04 3.52
CA CYS A 53 14.49 -21.92 4.95
C CYS A 53 15.95 -22.35 5.22
N LYS A 54 16.65 -21.67 6.11
CA LYS A 54 18.04 -22.01 6.49
C LYS A 54 18.14 -23.00 7.65
N GLY A 55 17.02 -23.57 8.12
CA GLY A 55 16.98 -24.64 9.12
C GLY A 55 17.25 -24.23 10.56
N PRO A 56 16.63 -23.15 11.10
CA PRO A 56 16.81 -22.77 12.49
C PRO A 56 16.33 -23.85 13.48
N CYS A 57 15.43 -24.74 13.07
CA CYS A 57 14.91 -25.82 13.90
C CYS A 57 15.95 -26.90 14.25
N VAL A 58 17.01 -27.02 13.47
CA VAL A 58 18.12 -27.95 13.67
C VAL A 58 19.42 -27.23 14.06
N GLY A 59 19.35 -25.93 14.38
CA GLY A 59 20.52 -25.13 14.71
C GLY A 59 21.44 -24.80 13.54
N ALA A 60 20.99 -25.01 12.28
CA ALA A 60 21.78 -24.70 11.09
C ALA A 60 21.79 -23.19 10.76
N GLN A 61 20.99 -22.39 11.47
CA GLN A 61 20.95 -20.94 11.42
C GLN A 61 20.89 -20.38 12.82
N SER A 62 21.73 -19.38 13.13
CA SER A 62 21.71 -18.70 14.42
C SER A 62 20.51 -17.75 14.58
N GLU A 63 20.22 -17.31 15.81
CA GLU A 63 19.16 -16.36 16.11
C GLU A 63 19.46 -15.01 15.45
N GLU A 64 20.71 -14.53 15.55
CA GLU A 64 21.15 -13.26 14.95
C GLU A 64 21.01 -13.27 13.41
N GLU A 65 21.37 -14.39 12.77
CA GLU A 65 21.18 -14.54 11.34
C GLU A 65 19.70 -14.55 10.93
N TYR A 66 18.83 -15.12 11.78
CA TYR A 66 17.40 -15.13 11.53
C TYR A 66 16.79 -13.74 11.73
N ASP A 67 17.18 -13.03 12.79
CA ASP A 67 16.73 -11.68 13.08
C ASP A 67 17.13 -10.69 11.98
N ALA A 68 18.31 -10.84 11.40
CA ALA A 68 18.71 -10.06 10.23
C ALA A 68 17.77 -10.27 9.02
N LEU A 69 17.24 -11.49 8.81
CA LEU A 69 16.23 -11.75 7.78
C LEU A 69 14.87 -11.09 8.13
N VAL A 70 14.50 -11.06 9.40
CA VAL A 70 13.30 -10.36 9.88
C VAL A 70 13.43 -8.86 9.65
N ASP A 71 14.58 -8.26 9.98
CA ASP A 71 14.85 -6.84 9.75
C ASP A 71 14.79 -6.47 8.27
N MET A 72 15.33 -7.32 7.40
CA MET A 72 15.20 -7.16 5.94
C MET A 72 13.73 -7.23 5.50
N THR A 73 12.94 -8.13 6.08
CA THR A 73 11.50 -8.22 5.82
C THR A 73 10.77 -6.94 6.22
N VAL A 74 11.09 -6.40 7.40
CA VAL A 74 10.57 -5.10 7.86
C VAL A 74 10.98 -3.98 6.91
N SER A 75 12.21 -4.00 6.38
CA SER A 75 12.68 -3.02 5.39
C SER A 75 11.88 -3.09 4.09
N ILE A 76 11.58 -4.28 3.58
CA ILE A 76 10.67 -4.46 2.40
C ILE A 76 9.31 -3.83 2.68
N LEU A 77 8.72 -4.12 3.84
CA LEU A 77 7.41 -3.58 4.22
C LEU A 77 7.42 -2.04 4.37
N LYS A 78 8.58 -1.46 4.69
CA LYS A 78 8.80 -0.02 4.70
C LYS A 78 9.18 0.56 3.33
N GLY A 79 9.32 -0.28 2.29
CA GLY A 79 9.68 0.11 0.92
C GLY A 79 11.19 0.25 0.66
N ASP A 80 12.05 -0.05 1.63
CA ASP A 80 13.50 -0.05 1.43
C ASP A 80 14.00 -1.42 0.98
N LEU A 81 14.29 -1.55 -0.31
CA LEU A 81 14.78 -2.79 -0.92
C LEU A 81 16.32 -2.89 -0.92
N ARG A 82 17.03 -1.83 -0.54
CA ARG A 82 18.50 -1.79 -0.59
C ARG A 82 19.18 -2.83 0.32
N PRO A 83 18.77 -2.99 1.60
CA PRO A 83 19.39 -4.00 2.47
C PRO A 83 19.23 -5.42 1.90
N VAL A 84 18.08 -5.71 1.31
CA VAL A 84 17.79 -7.01 0.71
C VAL A 84 18.65 -7.25 -0.52
N ARG A 85 18.78 -6.25 -1.40
CA ARG A 85 19.65 -6.32 -2.58
C ARG A 85 21.09 -6.63 -2.18
N THR A 86 21.64 -5.83 -1.28
CA THR A 86 23.04 -6.00 -0.81
C THR A 86 23.27 -7.39 -0.20
N TYR A 87 22.31 -7.89 0.57
CA TYR A 87 22.36 -9.23 1.12
C TYR A 87 22.38 -10.31 0.03
N LEU A 88 21.47 -10.23 -0.94
CA LEU A 88 21.36 -11.23 -2.02
C LEU A 88 22.60 -11.24 -2.91
N GLU A 89 23.14 -10.07 -3.23
CA GLU A 89 24.39 -9.91 -4.01
C GLU A 89 25.58 -10.55 -3.27
N LYS A 90 25.73 -10.25 -1.98
CA LYS A 90 26.78 -10.81 -1.13
C LYS A 90 26.71 -12.33 -1.05
N GLU A 91 25.52 -12.88 -0.82
CA GLU A 91 25.31 -14.34 -0.73
C GLU A 91 25.56 -15.03 -2.08
N MET A 92 25.11 -14.40 -3.18
CA MET A 92 25.36 -14.90 -4.54
C MET A 92 26.84 -14.99 -4.83
N GLU A 93 27.60 -13.91 -4.55
CA GLU A 93 29.04 -13.87 -4.75
C GLU A 93 29.79 -14.87 -3.86
N ALA A 94 29.38 -15.00 -2.60
CA ALA A 94 29.96 -15.98 -1.68
C ALA A 94 29.73 -17.42 -2.16
N ALA A 95 28.54 -17.73 -2.65
CA ALA A 95 28.23 -19.02 -3.22
C ALA A 95 29.05 -19.31 -4.49
N ALA A 96 29.19 -18.33 -5.38
CA ALA A 96 29.98 -18.43 -6.61
C ALA A 96 31.46 -18.64 -6.30
N ARG A 97 32.06 -17.89 -5.36
CA ARG A 97 33.44 -18.08 -4.91
C ARG A 97 33.70 -19.48 -4.35
N ASN A 98 32.70 -20.08 -3.71
CA ASN A 98 32.76 -21.44 -3.17
C ASN A 98 32.37 -22.52 -4.21
N LEU A 99 32.24 -22.18 -5.48
CA LEU A 99 31.86 -23.05 -6.59
C LEU A 99 30.49 -23.73 -6.41
N LYS A 100 29.61 -23.14 -5.56
CA LYS A 100 28.23 -23.61 -5.33
C LYS A 100 27.28 -22.95 -6.31
N PHE A 101 27.40 -23.27 -7.59
CA PHE A 101 26.70 -22.56 -8.67
C PHE A 101 25.17 -22.65 -8.59
N GLU A 102 24.63 -23.77 -8.14
CA GLU A 102 23.18 -23.93 -7.94
C GLU A 102 22.65 -22.98 -6.85
N VAL A 103 23.44 -22.77 -5.78
CA VAL A 103 23.10 -21.83 -4.71
C VAL A 103 23.21 -20.40 -5.23
N ALA A 104 24.27 -20.07 -5.97
CA ALA A 104 24.42 -18.76 -6.59
C ALA A 104 23.28 -18.44 -7.55
N GLN A 105 22.86 -19.43 -8.36
CA GLN A 105 21.72 -19.28 -9.28
C GLN A 105 20.41 -19.00 -8.54
N ARG A 106 20.16 -19.61 -7.38
CA ARG A 106 18.98 -19.32 -6.56
C ARG A 106 18.97 -17.87 -6.07
N TYR A 107 20.14 -17.35 -5.62
CA TYR A 107 20.23 -15.93 -5.22
C TYR A 107 20.06 -14.99 -6.40
N LYS A 108 20.56 -15.35 -7.59
CA LYS A 108 20.32 -14.58 -8.82
C LYS A 108 18.83 -14.53 -9.15
N THR A 109 18.12 -15.65 -9.11
CA THR A 109 16.67 -15.69 -9.35
C THR A 109 15.92 -14.78 -8.37
N ARG A 110 16.35 -14.72 -7.11
CA ARG A 110 15.78 -13.79 -6.11
C ARG A 110 16.08 -12.32 -6.41
N LEU A 111 17.27 -12.00 -6.91
CA LEU A 111 17.62 -10.67 -7.40
C LEU A 111 16.75 -10.27 -8.60
N ASP A 112 16.55 -11.16 -9.55
CA ASP A 112 15.67 -10.94 -10.70
C ASP A 112 14.21 -10.68 -10.26
N ALA A 113 13.72 -11.41 -9.24
CA ALA A 113 12.41 -11.18 -8.63
C ALA A 113 12.34 -9.81 -7.94
N LEU A 114 13.40 -9.39 -7.25
CA LEU A 114 13.52 -8.05 -6.64
C LEU A 114 13.48 -6.94 -7.69
N ASP A 115 14.20 -7.11 -8.80
CA ASP A 115 14.21 -6.16 -9.91
C ASP A 115 12.84 -6.06 -10.60
N ASN A 116 12.20 -7.19 -10.81
CA ASN A 116 10.84 -7.26 -11.35
C ASN A 116 9.81 -6.59 -10.42
N TYR A 117 9.94 -6.77 -9.11
CA TYR A 117 9.09 -6.10 -8.13
C TYR A 117 9.34 -4.59 -8.12
N SER A 118 10.60 -4.17 -8.10
CA SER A 118 10.99 -2.77 -8.17
C SER A 118 10.51 -2.09 -9.46
N SER A 119 10.58 -2.74 -10.61
CA SER A 119 10.14 -2.19 -11.90
C SER A 119 8.61 -2.09 -12.03
N LYS A 120 7.87 -2.97 -11.35
CA LYS A 120 6.39 -2.93 -11.28
C LYS A 120 5.87 -1.92 -10.25
N SER A 121 6.66 -1.61 -9.22
CA SER A 121 6.38 -0.51 -8.32
C SER A 121 6.43 0.79 -9.14
N VAL A 122 5.43 1.65 -9.00
CA VAL A 122 5.44 2.96 -9.67
C VAL A 122 6.64 3.72 -9.12
N ILE A 123 7.77 3.70 -9.85
CA ILE A 123 8.95 4.49 -9.55
C ILE A 123 8.56 5.93 -9.84
N VAL A 124 8.43 6.70 -8.79
CA VAL A 124 7.95 8.06 -8.91
C VAL A 124 9.06 8.98 -9.41
N SER A 125 10.23 8.91 -8.85
CA SER A 125 11.42 9.68 -9.23
C SER A 125 12.58 9.39 -8.30
N ALA A 126 13.80 9.45 -8.83
CA ALA A 126 15.03 9.40 -8.01
C ALA A 126 15.21 10.65 -7.11
N ARG A 127 14.46 11.73 -7.36
CA ARG A 127 14.55 13.00 -6.62
C ARG A 127 13.57 13.09 -5.46
N ILE A 128 12.44 12.37 -5.54
CA ILE A 128 11.41 12.35 -4.50
C ILE A 128 11.61 11.09 -3.67
N VAL A 129 12.29 11.22 -2.54
CA VAL A 129 12.70 10.06 -1.74
C VAL A 129 11.61 9.64 -0.76
N ASP A 130 11.21 10.55 0.13
CA ASP A 130 10.25 10.26 1.20
C ASP A 130 9.23 11.38 1.29
N VAL A 131 8.04 11.16 0.75
CA VAL A 131 6.91 12.10 0.81
C VAL A 131 5.60 11.36 1.04
N ASP A 132 4.66 12.05 1.66
CA ASP A 132 3.28 11.63 1.76
C ASP A 132 2.42 12.58 0.90
N VAL A 133 1.48 12.04 0.14
CA VAL A 133 0.61 12.82 -0.75
C VAL A 133 -0.83 12.62 -0.35
N PHE A 134 -1.55 13.70 -0.16
CA PHE A 134 -2.98 13.69 0.10
C PHE A 134 -3.72 14.42 -1.01
N SER A 135 -4.77 13.81 -1.51
CA SER A 135 -5.72 14.46 -2.40
C SER A 135 -7.12 14.35 -1.83
N LEU A 136 -7.94 15.35 -2.06
CA LEU A 136 -9.33 15.39 -1.62
C LEU A 136 -10.25 15.61 -2.83
N LEU A 137 -11.26 14.75 -2.96
CA LEU A 137 -12.34 14.88 -3.92
C LEU A 137 -13.63 15.06 -3.14
N VAL A 138 -14.21 16.26 -3.22
CA VAL A 138 -15.49 16.58 -2.58
C VAL A 138 -16.63 16.28 -3.55
N ASP A 139 -17.70 15.65 -3.07
CA ASP A 139 -18.85 15.20 -3.83
C ASP A 139 -20.12 15.34 -2.96
N ASP A 140 -20.81 16.46 -3.08
CA ASP A 140 -21.99 16.83 -2.28
C ASP A 140 -21.79 16.55 -0.77
N ASP A 141 -22.46 15.53 -0.22
CA ASP A 141 -22.42 15.16 1.20
C ASP A 141 -21.23 14.27 1.59
N VAL A 142 -20.31 13.99 0.66
CA VAL A 142 -19.21 13.02 0.85
C VAL A 142 -17.91 13.55 0.28
N ALA A 143 -16.82 13.33 1.00
CA ALA A 143 -15.49 13.55 0.47
C ALA A 143 -14.68 12.24 0.44
N TYR A 144 -13.84 12.11 -0.56
CA TYR A 144 -12.91 10.99 -0.71
C TYR A 144 -11.49 11.52 -0.60
N CYS A 145 -10.80 11.14 0.46
CA CYS A 145 -9.40 11.47 0.64
C CYS A 145 -8.54 10.27 0.26
N ASN A 146 -7.64 10.46 -0.71
CA ASN A 146 -6.64 9.47 -1.05
C ASN A 146 -5.30 9.86 -0.41
N PHE A 147 -4.67 8.89 0.22
CA PHE A 147 -3.35 8.96 0.80
C PHE A 147 -2.40 8.06 0.01
N LEU A 148 -1.31 8.65 -0.46
CA LEU A 148 -0.25 7.96 -1.18
C LEU A 148 1.04 8.11 -0.40
N ARG A 149 1.61 7.00 0.02
CA ARG A 149 2.89 6.97 0.74
C ARG A 149 4.02 6.62 -0.20
N ILE A 150 5.03 7.49 -0.27
CA ILE A 150 6.24 7.27 -1.05
C ILE A 150 7.41 7.17 -0.09
N ARG A 151 8.19 6.10 -0.23
CA ARG A 151 9.43 5.88 0.52
C ARG A 151 10.48 5.37 -0.45
N HIS A 152 11.70 5.92 -0.33
CA HIS A 152 12.83 5.59 -1.21
C HIS A 152 12.49 5.69 -2.71
N GLY A 153 11.69 6.69 -3.10
CA GLY A 153 11.28 6.91 -4.48
C GLY A 153 10.24 5.93 -5.03
N SER A 154 9.68 5.06 -4.20
CA SER A 154 8.66 4.08 -4.59
C SER A 154 7.36 4.27 -3.82
N VAL A 155 6.23 4.02 -4.49
CA VAL A 155 4.92 4.00 -3.84
C VAL A 155 4.79 2.75 -2.98
N VAL A 156 4.75 2.92 -1.66
CA VAL A 156 4.66 1.82 -0.69
C VAL A 156 3.26 1.64 -0.10
N GLY A 157 2.37 2.58 -0.31
CA GLY A 157 0.99 2.49 0.14
C GLY A 157 0.06 3.44 -0.60
N VAL A 158 -1.15 2.97 -0.88
CA VAL A 158 -2.25 3.75 -1.45
C VAL A 158 -3.50 3.44 -0.66
N TYR A 159 -4.08 4.45 -0.01
CA TYR A 159 -5.25 4.29 0.83
C TYR A 159 -6.26 5.37 0.46
N THR A 160 -7.54 5.00 0.41
CA THR A 160 -8.62 5.96 0.21
C THR A 160 -9.64 5.81 1.30
N ILE A 161 -9.95 6.89 1.98
CA ILE A 161 -11.01 6.95 2.98
C ILE A 161 -12.18 7.78 2.45
N ARG A 162 -13.37 7.44 2.94
CA ARG A 162 -14.60 8.20 2.70
C ARG A 162 -14.92 8.98 3.97
N LEU A 163 -15.16 10.27 3.82
CA LEU A 163 -15.58 11.18 4.88
C LEU A 163 -17.02 11.63 4.59
N THR A 164 -17.85 11.70 5.62
CA THR A 164 -19.17 12.34 5.51
C THR A 164 -18.99 13.81 5.77
N THR A 165 -19.52 14.66 4.90
CA THR A 165 -19.44 16.11 5.00
C THR A 165 -20.73 16.67 5.59
N GLY A 166 -20.65 17.76 6.33
CA GLY A 166 -21.80 18.62 6.62
C GLY A 166 -22.03 19.59 5.45
N ILE A 167 -23.21 20.21 5.42
CA ILE A 167 -23.69 21.04 4.29
C ILE A 167 -22.77 22.24 3.99
N ASP A 168 -21.94 22.71 4.94
CA ASP A 168 -21.05 23.87 4.81
C ASP A 168 -19.61 23.59 5.26
N THR A 169 -19.09 22.39 5.06
CA THR A 169 -17.76 22.05 5.54
C THR A 169 -16.68 22.57 4.57
N ASP A 170 -15.80 23.46 5.04
CA ASP A 170 -14.66 23.96 4.27
C ASP A 170 -13.73 22.80 3.85
N PRO A 171 -13.38 22.69 2.54
CA PRO A 171 -12.46 21.67 2.06
C PRO A 171 -11.11 21.61 2.79
N ALA A 172 -10.57 22.75 3.25
CA ALA A 172 -9.32 22.80 4.00
C ALA A 172 -9.46 22.20 5.41
N GLN A 173 -10.63 22.33 6.04
CA GLN A 173 -10.94 21.66 7.30
C GLN A 173 -11.09 20.15 7.10
N MET A 174 -11.79 19.73 6.04
CA MET A 174 -11.93 18.32 5.71
C MET A 174 -10.58 17.65 5.45
N LEU A 175 -9.69 18.34 4.74
CA LEU A 175 -8.34 17.84 4.49
C LEU A 175 -7.56 17.70 5.80
N THR A 176 -7.68 18.66 6.73
CA THR A 176 -7.06 18.57 8.06
C THR A 176 -7.53 17.34 8.82
N LEU A 177 -8.84 17.10 8.89
CA LEU A 177 -9.43 15.95 9.58
C LEU A 177 -9.03 14.62 8.91
N ALA A 178 -8.97 14.60 7.56
CA ALA A 178 -8.53 13.43 6.81
C ALA A 178 -7.06 13.09 7.11
N ILE A 179 -6.17 14.09 7.11
CA ILE A 179 -4.75 13.89 7.42
C ILE A 179 -4.59 13.38 8.85
N GLN A 180 -5.28 13.99 9.82
CA GLN A 180 -5.23 13.57 11.22
C GLN A 180 -5.70 12.12 11.38
N HIS A 181 -6.86 11.76 10.84
CA HIS A 181 -7.39 10.41 10.91
C HIS A 181 -6.45 9.38 10.28
N ILE A 182 -5.87 9.69 9.12
CA ILE A 182 -4.93 8.80 8.44
C ILE A 182 -3.62 8.70 9.23
N ALA A 183 -3.12 9.79 9.81
CA ALA A 183 -1.93 9.76 10.65
C ALA A 183 -2.12 8.86 11.87
N GLU A 184 -3.27 8.94 12.54
CA GLU A 184 -3.57 8.13 13.72
C GLU A 184 -3.81 6.64 13.41
N THR A 185 -4.51 6.34 12.31
CA THR A 185 -5.02 4.98 12.05
C THR A 185 -4.16 4.18 11.08
N ILE A 186 -3.51 4.81 10.14
CA ILE A 186 -2.82 4.15 9.01
C ILE A 186 -1.35 4.50 8.95
N ALA A 187 -1.05 5.80 8.99
CA ALA A 187 0.28 6.28 8.70
C ALA A 187 1.25 6.16 9.88
N GLY A 188 0.77 6.33 11.10
CA GLY A 188 1.63 6.56 12.26
C GLY A 188 2.37 7.89 12.09
N THR A 189 3.66 7.84 11.75
CA THR A 189 4.44 9.06 11.49
C THR A 189 4.32 9.48 10.02
N LEU A 190 3.97 10.74 9.76
CA LEU A 190 3.99 11.35 8.44
C LEU A 190 5.43 11.63 7.98
N ALA A 191 5.61 11.74 6.66
CA ALA A 191 6.87 12.23 6.08
C ALA A 191 7.10 13.70 6.46
N LYS A 192 8.37 14.12 6.45
CA LYS A 192 8.73 15.54 6.68
C LYS A 192 8.12 16.47 5.64
N GLU A 193 7.91 15.99 4.43
CA GLU A 193 7.22 16.71 3.36
C GLU A 193 5.90 16.01 3.03
N VAL A 194 4.82 16.77 3.01
CA VAL A 194 3.47 16.33 2.67
C VAL A 194 2.94 17.18 1.51
N ILE A 195 2.61 16.52 0.41
CA ILE A 195 2.06 17.15 -0.79
C ILE A 195 0.53 17.18 -0.67
N VAL A 196 -0.04 18.36 -0.88
CA VAL A 196 -1.49 18.61 -0.73
C VAL A 196 -2.02 19.48 -1.87
N PRO A 197 -3.32 19.42 -2.20
CA PRO A 197 -3.91 20.28 -3.24
C PRO A 197 -4.03 21.75 -2.79
N TYR A 198 -4.19 21.98 -1.51
CA TYR A 198 -4.24 23.29 -0.83
C TYR A 198 -3.83 23.12 0.62
N LEU A 199 -3.47 24.21 1.29
CA LEU A 199 -3.03 24.13 2.69
C LEU A 199 -4.19 23.69 3.60
N PRO A 200 -3.95 22.76 4.53
CA PRO A 200 -4.90 22.41 5.59
C PRO A 200 -5.19 23.60 6.47
N SER A 201 -6.43 23.75 6.96
CA SER A 201 -6.84 24.87 7.82
C SER A 201 -6.05 24.95 9.14
N ALA A 202 -5.60 23.82 9.65
CA ALA A 202 -4.83 23.72 10.89
C ALA A 202 -3.49 23.00 10.66
N ALA A 203 -2.70 23.47 9.68
CA ALA A 203 -1.38 22.91 9.34
C ALA A 203 -0.41 22.90 10.54
N GLN A 204 -0.56 23.81 11.48
CA GLN A 204 0.25 23.91 12.70
C GLN A 204 0.06 22.74 13.68
N LEU A 205 -0.97 21.92 13.53
CA LEU A 205 -1.17 20.72 14.36
C LEU A 205 -0.19 19.58 14.02
N PHE A 206 0.53 19.69 12.90
CA PHE A 206 1.42 18.64 12.41
C PHE A 206 2.89 19.06 12.59
N ASP A 207 3.43 18.84 13.79
CA ASP A 207 4.80 19.21 14.13
C ASP A 207 5.82 18.49 13.23
N GLY A 208 6.80 19.27 12.73
CA GLY A 208 7.87 18.76 11.88
C GLY A 208 7.46 18.40 10.46
N VAL A 209 6.22 18.71 10.04
CA VAL A 209 5.70 18.46 8.68
C VAL A 209 5.68 19.77 7.88
N THR A 210 6.24 19.72 6.67
CA THR A 210 6.17 20.81 5.70
C THR A 210 5.12 20.48 4.63
N PHE A 211 4.10 21.30 4.50
CA PHE A 211 3.08 21.15 3.45
C PHE A 211 3.51 21.84 2.17
N THR A 212 3.48 21.11 1.07
CA THR A 212 3.82 21.60 -0.28
C THR A 212 2.58 21.55 -1.18
N VAL A 213 2.21 22.69 -1.76
CA VAL A 213 1.17 22.78 -2.80
C VAL A 213 1.88 22.89 -4.16
N PRO A 214 1.97 21.80 -4.94
CA PRO A 214 2.73 21.81 -6.18
C PRO A 214 1.97 22.53 -7.29
N LYS A 215 2.69 23.34 -8.09
CA LYS A 215 2.13 24.02 -9.27
C LYS A 215 2.59 23.40 -10.59
N ARG A 216 3.67 22.60 -10.59
CA ARG A 216 4.26 21.97 -11.77
C ARG A 216 5.24 20.86 -11.40
N GLY A 217 5.54 19.98 -12.37
CA GLY A 217 6.57 18.93 -12.24
C GLY A 217 6.11 17.71 -11.47
N GLU A 218 7.05 16.82 -11.16
CA GLU A 218 6.82 15.48 -10.60
C GLU A 218 5.92 15.45 -9.35
N LYS A 219 5.99 16.47 -8.50
CA LYS A 219 5.11 16.57 -7.31
C LYS A 219 3.65 16.81 -7.70
N LEU A 220 3.40 17.56 -8.78
CA LEU A 220 2.04 17.73 -9.30
C LEU A 220 1.54 16.43 -9.91
N ASP A 221 2.38 15.72 -10.68
CA ASP A 221 2.02 14.43 -11.28
C ASP A 221 1.61 13.41 -10.20
N LEU A 222 2.29 13.43 -9.04
CA LEU A 222 1.93 12.62 -7.88
C LEU A 222 0.57 12.99 -7.26
N LEU A 223 0.30 14.27 -7.16
CA LEU A 223 -0.98 14.77 -6.66
C LEU A 223 -2.11 14.37 -7.61
N GLU A 224 -1.89 14.49 -8.92
CA GLU A 224 -2.85 14.06 -9.95
C GLU A 224 -3.08 12.54 -9.93
N PHE A 225 -2.01 11.76 -9.74
CA PHE A 225 -2.11 10.30 -9.57
C PHE A 225 -2.94 9.93 -8.33
N SER A 226 -2.70 10.61 -7.21
CA SER A 226 -3.49 10.45 -5.98
C SER A 226 -4.96 10.81 -6.21
N LEU A 227 -5.24 11.93 -6.89
CA LEU A 227 -6.61 12.36 -7.22
C LEU A 227 -7.31 11.38 -8.17
N LYS A 228 -6.58 10.83 -9.14
CA LYS A 228 -7.10 9.76 -10.02
C LYS A 228 -7.51 8.52 -9.22
N SER A 229 -6.72 8.14 -8.23
CA SER A 229 -7.04 7.02 -7.33
C SER A 229 -8.31 7.29 -6.51
N ALA A 230 -8.50 8.51 -6.00
CA ALA A 230 -9.73 8.93 -5.33
C ALA A 230 -10.97 8.85 -6.26
N ARG A 231 -10.83 9.28 -7.52
CA ARG A 231 -11.91 9.20 -8.54
C ARG A 231 -12.30 7.76 -8.85
N ILE A 232 -11.32 6.86 -9.00
CA ILE A 232 -11.57 5.43 -9.23
C ILE A 232 -12.33 4.84 -8.04
N TYR A 233 -11.87 5.13 -6.81
CA TYR A 233 -12.52 4.66 -5.59
C TYR A 233 -13.98 5.16 -5.49
N ARG A 234 -14.21 6.45 -5.77
CA ARG A 234 -15.57 7.03 -5.84
C ARG A 234 -16.47 6.27 -6.81
N ALA A 235 -15.99 6.04 -8.04
CA ALA A 235 -16.74 5.32 -9.06
C ALA A 235 -17.10 3.89 -8.62
N GLU A 236 -16.17 3.20 -7.96
CA GLU A 236 -16.42 1.87 -7.38
C GLU A 236 -17.46 1.92 -6.26
N GLN A 237 -17.41 2.93 -5.38
CA GLN A 237 -18.39 3.11 -4.31
C GLN A 237 -19.79 3.39 -4.85
N LEU A 238 -19.93 4.25 -5.87
CA LEU A 238 -21.21 4.52 -6.52
C LEU A 238 -21.78 3.26 -7.15
N LYS A 239 -20.98 2.50 -7.90
CA LYS A 239 -21.38 1.23 -8.49
C LYS A 239 -21.84 0.22 -7.44
N ASN A 240 -21.15 0.14 -6.30
CA ASN A 240 -21.53 -0.76 -5.21
C ASN A 240 -22.84 -0.33 -4.52
N LEU A 241 -23.11 0.98 -4.44
CA LEU A 241 -24.38 1.50 -3.92
C LEU A 241 -25.55 1.21 -4.87
N GLU A 242 -25.33 1.31 -6.19
CA GLU A 242 -26.30 0.96 -7.21
C GLU A 242 -26.70 -0.53 -7.14
N ILE A 243 -25.72 -1.42 -6.98
CA ILE A 243 -25.96 -2.86 -6.84
C ILE A 243 -26.73 -3.18 -5.55
N LYS A 244 -26.49 -2.42 -4.47
CA LYS A 244 -27.14 -2.67 -3.18
C LYS A 244 -28.55 -2.09 -3.07
N ASN A 245 -28.85 -1.01 -3.78
CA ASN A 245 -30.13 -0.31 -3.75
C ASN A 245 -30.56 0.07 -5.18
N PRO A 246 -31.06 -0.89 -5.98
CA PRO A 246 -31.44 -0.63 -7.37
C PRO A 246 -32.60 0.39 -7.49
N GLU A 247 -33.51 0.43 -6.53
CA GLU A 247 -34.61 1.40 -6.51
C GLU A 247 -34.15 2.85 -6.38
N ARG A 248 -33.17 3.13 -5.48
CA ARG A 248 -32.57 4.46 -5.35
C ARG A 248 -31.77 4.88 -6.59
N HIS A 249 -31.23 3.92 -7.33
CA HIS A 249 -30.56 4.21 -8.60
C HIS A 249 -31.56 4.70 -9.63
N THR A 250 -32.69 4.02 -9.76
CA THR A 250 -33.76 4.41 -10.66
C THR A 250 -34.34 5.79 -10.32
N GLU A 251 -34.56 6.09 -9.05
CA GLU A 251 -35.02 7.41 -8.58
C GLU A 251 -34.02 8.53 -8.97
N ARG A 252 -32.69 8.30 -8.75
CA ARG A 252 -31.66 9.28 -9.14
C ARG A 252 -31.57 9.47 -10.65
N LEU A 253 -31.67 8.38 -11.41
CA LEU A 253 -31.67 8.44 -12.88
C LEU A 253 -32.88 9.25 -13.37
N MET A 254 -34.06 8.99 -12.83
CA MET A 254 -35.26 9.74 -13.16
C MET A 254 -35.19 11.21 -12.76
N ALA A 255 -34.64 11.52 -11.60
CA ALA A 255 -34.42 12.92 -11.18
C ALA A 255 -33.41 13.65 -12.09
N THR A 256 -32.35 12.97 -12.53
CA THR A 256 -31.37 13.53 -13.47
C THR A 256 -32.01 13.76 -14.85
N MET A 257 -32.77 12.80 -15.36
CA MET A 257 -33.49 12.93 -16.63
C MET A 257 -34.55 14.05 -16.57
N GLN A 258 -35.26 14.18 -15.45
CA GLN A 258 -36.21 15.26 -15.23
C GLN A 258 -35.52 16.63 -15.31
N LYS A 259 -34.35 16.76 -14.70
CA LYS A 259 -33.56 18.00 -14.70
C LYS A 259 -33.02 18.34 -16.09
N GLU A 260 -32.49 17.33 -16.81
CA GLU A 260 -31.94 17.52 -18.17
C GLU A 260 -33.02 17.81 -19.21
N LEU A 261 -34.21 17.23 -19.03
CA LEU A 261 -35.38 17.42 -19.95
C LEU A 261 -36.21 18.63 -19.54
N HIS A 262 -35.84 19.37 -18.48
CA HIS A 262 -36.61 20.53 -17.95
C HIS A 262 -38.11 20.23 -17.70
N LEU A 263 -38.39 19.04 -17.17
CA LEU A 263 -39.77 18.61 -16.87
C LEU A 263 -40.21 19.12 -15.50
N ASP A 264 -41.37 19.76 -15.44
CA ASP A 264 -41.98 20.27 -14.19
C ASP A 264 -42.64 19.18 -13.35
N LEU A 265 -42.90 17.99 -13.91
CA LEU A 265 -43.49 16.84 -13.27
C LEU A 265 -42.48 15.70 -13.03
N SER A 266 -42.58 15.05 -11.87
CA SER A 266 -41.76 13.87 -11.56
C SER A 266 -42.05 12.73 -12.54
N LEU A 267 -40.99 12.16 -13.14
CA LEU A 267 -41.09 11.01 -14.05
C LEU A 267 -41.63 9.75 -13.37
N ILE A 268 -41.68 9.69 -12.04
CA ILE A 268 -42.23 8.58 -11.24
C ILE A 268 -43.74 8.48 -11.46
N HIS A 269 -44.42 9.59 -11.67
CA HIS A 269 -45.89 9.62 -11.89
C HIS A 269 -46.33 9.29 -13.34
N ILE A 270 -45.35 9.19 -14.27
CA ILE A 270 -45.66 8.87 -15.69
C ILE A 270 -45.73 7.35 -15.92
N SER A 271 -45.24 6.54 -15.00
CA SER A 271 -45.15 5.07 -15.12
C SER A 271 -46.26 4.32 -14.39
N GLU A 272 -47.19 4.99 -13.73
CA GLU A 272 -48.38 4.35 -13.17
C GLU A 272 -49.51 4.34 -14.21
N PRO A 273 -50.09 3.14 -14.56
CA PRO A 273 -51.20 3.02 -15.51
C PRO A 273 -52.51 3.59 -14.97
#